data_a6b8e8d8c04958f520b4277c7293c253
#
_entry.id   a6b8e8d8c04958f520b4277c7293c253
#
_cell.length_a   1.000
_cell.length_b   1.000
_cell.length_c   1.000
_cell.angle_alpha   90.00
_cell.angle_beta   90.00
_cell.angle_gamma   90.00
#
_symmetry.space_group_name_H-M   'P 1'
#
loop_
_entity.id
_entity.type
_entity.pdbx_description
1 polymer ?
#
loop_
_entity_poly.entity_id
_entity_poly.type
_entity_poly.pdbx_seq_one_letter_code
_entity_poly.pdbx_strand_id
1 'polypeptide(L)'
;MYRSLMFVALLLTFQSACSHSDSAIDSSDDTLSVSGVGEVEVKSDQATLQLEISAENKLMATAKSQADTRYQTLLDLLDEHGLSTDELTLTQLNINPVYEWRPVNGDNKRFQTGYRVSRNLSFELNDLDKLPSLLEALAGTQTIEINSVSRGIQDPSAVIEEATAKAAADAKRRAAFIAKQFGRDLGEIKSVQAHHSNIPFAQERTDRYATSMAKMSDRGPAEHLGSQKVSASLNVVFKLK
;
A
#
# COMPACT_ATOMS: atom_id res chain seq x y z
N MET A 1 86.99 38.85 -36.63
CA MET A 1 86.91 37.40 -36.46
C MET A 1 85.61 37.04 -35.77
N TYR A 2 84.84 36.15 -36.40
CA TYR A 2 83.69 35.33 -35.90
C TYR A 2 82.39 36.07 -35.65
N ARG A 3 81.45 35.91 -36.54
CA ARG A 3 80.47 34.89 -36.89
C ARG A 3 79.27 35.00 -35.94
N SER A 4 78.21 35.66 -36.42
CA SER A 4 76.97 35.04 -36.95
C SER A 4 76.34 34.02 -36.04
N LEU A 5 75.15 34.31 -35.58
CA LEU A 5 74.06 33.32 -35.64
C LEU A 5 72.72 34.01 -35.37
N MET A 6 71.99 34.04 -36.42
CA MET A 6 70.58 34.41 -36.55
C MET A 6 69.75 33.39 -35.86
N PHE A 7 68.92 33.80 -34.92
CA PHE A 7 67.78 32.94 -34.43
C PHE A 7 66.52 33.67 -34.84
N VAL A 8 65.89 33.11 -35.83
CA VAL A 8 64.52 33.41 -36.23
C VAL A 8 63.57 32.75 -35.25
N ALA A 9 62.92 33.50 -34.40
CA ALA A 9 61.84 33.02 -33.55
C ALA A 9 60.56 33.09 -34.37
N LEU A 10 60.10 31.90 -34.81
CA LEU A 10 58.82 31.67 -35.45
C LEU A 10 57.70 31.76 -34.39
N LEU A 11 57.00 32.90 -34.35
CA LEU A 11 55.76 33.06 -33.48
C LEU A 11 54.61 32.27 -34.13
N LEU A 12 54.35 31.11 -33.65
CA LEU A 12 53.12 30.37 -33.91
C LEU A 12 51.99 31.00 -33.11
N THR A 13 51.17 31.80 -33.76
CA THR A 13 49.92 32.30 -33.21
C THR A 13 48.89 31.15 -33.21
N PHE A 14 48.63 30.61 -32.02
CA PHE A 14 47.53 29.68 -31.77
C PHE A 14 46.24 30.51 -31.74
N GLN A 15 45.51 30.55 -32.83
CA GLN A 15 44.16 31.08 -32.89
C GLN A 15 43.24 30.02 -32.32
N SER A 16 42.89 30.18 -31.03
CA SER A 16 41.79 29.44 -30.41
C SER A 16 40.49 29.91 -31.04
N ALA A 17 39.98 29.13 -31.96
CA ALA A 17 38.62 29.27 -32.45
C ALA A 17 37.68 28.87 -31.30
N CYS A 18 37.15 29.86 -30.57
CA CYS A 18 35.96 29.65 -29.72
C CYS A 18 34.80 29.34 -30.67
N SER A 19 34.53 28.06 -30.87
CA SER A 19 33.24 27.62 -31.39
C SER A 19 32.20 28.01 -30.36
N HIS A 20 31.53 29.13 -30.55
CA HIS A 20 30.23 29.36 -29.89
C HIS A 20 29.28 28.31 -30.45
N SER A 21 29.08 27.25 -29.70
CA SER A 21 27.88 26.44 -29.85
C SER A 21 26.75 27.38 -29.50
N ASP A 22 26.11 27.95 -30.50
CA ASP A 22 24.76 28.46 -30.39
C ASP A 22 23.93 27.26 -29.94
N SER A 23 23.84 27.04 -28.62
CA SER A 23 22.76 26.29 -28.03
C SER A 23 21.53 27.08 -28.42
N ALA A 24 20.89 26.65 -29.51
CA ALA A 24 19.55 27.08 -29.83
C ALA A 24 18.79 26.93 -28.50
N ILE A 25 18.45 28.05 -27.88
CA ILE A 25 17.49 28.12 -26.80
C ILE A 25 16.25 27.55 -27.47
N ASP A 26 16.06 26.24 -27.29
CA ASP A 26 14.80 25.57 -27.60
C ASP A 26 13.75 26.45 -26.93
N SER A 27 12.95 27.12 -27.78
CA SER A 27 11.92 28.04 -27.34
C SER A 27 11.07 27.24 -26.37
N SER A 28 11.40 27.35 -25.08
CA SER A 28 10.65 26.66 -24.02
C SER A 28 9.21 27.10 -24.20
N ASP A 29 8.40 26.21 -24.78
CA ASP A 29 6.95 26.42 -24.81
C ASP A 29 6.58 26.99 -23.47
N ASP A 30 5.99 28.19 -23.44
CA ASP A 30 5.45 28.76 -22.20
C ASP A 30 4.49 27.75 -21.59
N THR A 31 4.92 27.07 -20.56
CA THR A 31 4.15 25.99 -19.95
C THR A 31 3.90 26.22 -18.48
N LEU A 32 2.77 25.76 -18.02
CA LEU A 32 2.35 25.77 -16.62
C LEU A 32 2.13 24.33 -16.14
N SER A 33 2.89 23.90 -15.15
CA SER A 33 2.70 22.61 -14.49
C SER A 33 1.87 22.80 -13.21
N VAL A 34 0.81 22.01 -13.08
CA VAL A 34 -0.12 22.09 -11.94
C VAL A 34 -0.46 20.70 -11.47
N SER A 35 -0.53 20.51 -10.16
CA SER A 35 -1.07 19.31 -9.56
C SER A 35 -2.52 19.54 -9.15
N GLY A 36 -3.40 18.60 -9.53
CA GLY A 36 -4.79 18.54 -9.08
C GLY A 36 -5.01 17.32 -8.20
N VAL A 37 -5.88 17.46 -7.22
CA VAL A 37 -6.26 16.40 -6.28
C VAL A 37 -7.76 16.24 -6.28
N GLY A 38 -8.23 14.98 -6.31
CA GLY A 38 -9.64 14.63 -6.16
C GLY A 38 -9.79 13.61 -5.04
N GLU A 39 -10.79 13.80 -4.21
CA GLU A 39 -11.13 12.91 -3.11
C GLU A 39 -12.60 12.50 -3.20
N VAL A 40 -12.85 11.21 -2.93
CA VAL A 40 -14.18 10.64 -2.81
C VAL A 40 -14.25 9.89 -1.48
N GLU A 41 -15.27 10.16 -0.73
CA GLU A 41 -15.58 9.42 0.49
C GLU A 41 -16.64 8.39 0.19
N VAL A 42 -16.35 7.12 0.51
CA VAL A 42 -17.22 5.99 0.22
C VAL A 42 -17.30 5.08 1.44
N LYS A 43 -18.44 4.46 1.65
CA LYS A 43 -18.60 3.44 2.71
C LYS A 43 -17.91 2.16 2.27
N SER A 44 -17.23 1.52 3.23
CA SER A 44 -16.69 0.17 3.00
C SER A 44 -17.84 -0.83 2.83
N ASP A 45 -17.68 -1.73 1.87
CA ASP A 45 -18.62 -2.82 1.55
C ASP A 45 -18.00 -4.21 1.69
N GLN A 46 -16.69 -4.27 2.00
CA GLN A 46 -15.92 -5.51 2.16
C GLN A 46 -15.04 -5.42 3.41
N ALA A 47 -14.76 -6.57 4.04
CA ALA A 47 -13.72 -6.71 5.05
C ALA A 47 -12.75 -7.82 4.67
N THR A 48 -11.47 -7.62 4.91
CA THR A 48 -10.43 -8.65 4.77
C THR A 48 -9.90 -9.01 6.14
N LEU A 49 -10.02 -10.27 6.52
CA LEU A 49 -9.50 -10.83 7.75
C LEU A 49 -8.19 -11.56 7.47
N GLN A 50 -7.13 -11.20 8.19
CA GLN A 50 -5.88 -11.95 8.19
C GLN A 50 -5.88 -12.90 9.38
N LEU A 51 -5.88 -14.18 9.11
CA LEU A 51 -5.99 -15.24 10.11
C LEU A 51 -4.70 -16.06 10.16
N GLU A 52 -4.36 -16.55 11.33
CA GLU A 52 -3.28 -17.51 11.50
C GLU A 52 -3.77 -18.76 12.23
N ILE A 53 -3.42 -19.91 11.69
CA ILE A 53 -3.61 -21.21 12.31
C ILE A 53 -2.23 -21.79 12.56
N SER A 54 -1.89 -22.03 13.82
CA SER A 54 -0.60 -22.62 14.18
C SER A 54 -0.77 -23.85 15.06
N ALA A 55 0.15 -24.81 14.91
CA ALA A 55 0.24 -25.99 15.79
C ALA A 55 1.70 -26.31 16.06
N GLU A 56 1.98 -26.75 17.28
CA GLU A 56 3.32 -27.10 17.71
C GLU A 56 3.37 -28.51 18.32
N ASN A 57 4.32 -29.32 17.87
CA ASN A 57 4.51 -30.67 18.41
C ASN A 57 5.98 -31.09 18.28
N LYS A 58 6.39 -32.08 19.12
CA LYS A 58 7.74 -32.67 19.04
C LYS A 58 7.99 -33.33 17.68
N LEU A 59 6.96 -33.92 17.10
CA LEU A 59 7.02 -34.57 15.78
C LEU A 59 6.38 -33.65 14.74
N MET A 60 7.10 -33.37 13.65
CA MET A 60 6.63 -32.53 12.56
C MET A 60 5.34 -33.04 11.92
N ALA A 61 5.22 -34.38 11.72
CA ALA A 61 4.01 -34.99 11.16
C ALA A 61 2.78 -34.73 12.03
N THR A 62 2.94 -34.77 13.36
CA THR A 62 1.85 -34.51 14.32
C THR A 62 1.51 -33.03 14.33
N ALA A 63 2.49 -32.13 14.33
CA ALA A 63 2.24 -30.69 14.23
C ALA A 63 1.45 -30.33 12.96
N LYS A 64 1.84 -30.94 11.82
CA LYS A 64 1.13 -30.77 10.55
C LYS A 64 -0.32 -31.27 10.66
N SER A 65 -0.55 -32.49 11.15
CA SER A 65 -1.89 -33.06 11.30
C SER A 65 -2.78 -32.21 12.19
N GLN A 66 -2.23 -31.67 13.29
CA GLN A 66 -2.95 -30.75 14.18
C GLN A 66 -3.31 -29.44 13.49
N ALA A 67 -2.40 -28.86 12.70
CA ALA A 67 -2.69 -27.68 11.90
C ALA A 67 -3.76 -27.95 10.84
N ASP A 68 -3.74 -29.15 10.21
CA ASP A 68 -4.76 -29.56 9.24
C ASP A 68 -6.15 -29.68 9.91
N THR A 69 -6.23 -30.25 11.10
CA THR A 69 -7.48 -30.35 11.88
C THR A 69 -8.04 -28.94 12.21
N ARG A 70 -7.17 -28.04 12.68
CA ARG A 70 -7.59 -26.65 12.97
C ARG A 70 -8.06 -25.90 11.73
N TYR A 71 -7.43 -26.15 10.59
CA TYR A 71 -7.87 -25.60 9.31
C TYR A 71 -9.25 -26.12 8.94
N GLN A 72 -9.53 -27.41 9.13
CA GLN A 72 -10.84 -27.97 8.90
C GLN A 72 -11.89 -27.32 9.81
N THR A 73 -11.57 -27.09 11.09
CA THR A 73 -12.45 -26.36 12.03
C THR A 73 -12.80 -24.96 11.51
N LEU A 74 -11.84 -24.25 10.86
CA LEU A 74 -12.12 -22.95 10.23
C LEU A 74 -13.12 -23.12 9.08
N LEU A 75 -12.92 -24.11 8.21
CA LEU A 75 -13.82 -24.33 7.07
C LEU A 75 -15.24 -24.64 7.55
N ASP A 76 -15.37 -25.52 8.54
CA ASP A 76 -16.67 -25.89 9.13
C ASP A 76 -17.37 -24.67 9.76
N LEU A 77 -16.61 -23.80 10.45
CA LEU A 77 -17.12 -22.57 11.03
C LEU A 77 -17.62 -21.58 9.98
N LEU A 78 -16.88 -21.42 8.87
CA LEU A 78 -17.31 -20.55 7.78
C LEU A 78 -18.61 -21.08 7.13
N ASP A 79 -18.70 -22.38 6.92
CA ASP A 79 -19.91 -23.03 6.36
C ASP A 79 -21.13 -22.87 7.30
N GLU A 80 -20.96 -23.06 8.62
CA GLU A 80 -22.02 -22.85 9.64
C GLU A 80 -22.56 -21.40 9.62
N HIS A 81 -21.71 -20.42 9.25
CA HIS A 81 -22.13 -19.02 9.13
C HIS A 81 -22.61 -18.66 7.72
N GLY A 82 -22.72 -19.65 6.81
CA GLY A 82 -23.15 -19.46 5.43
C GLY A 82 -22.18 -18.55 4.65
N LEU A 83 -20.87 -18.72 4.90
CA LEU A 83 -19.79 -18.00 4.22
C LEU A 83 -19.08 -18.94 3.25
N SER A 84 -18.79 -18.44 2.05
CA SER A 84 -18.08 -19.24 1.04
C SER A 84 -16.62 -19.43 1.42
N THR A 85 -16.13 -20.65 1.32
CA THR A 85 -14.72 -20.98 1.46
C THR A 85 -13.88 -20.56 0.26
N ASP A 86 -14.51 -20.18 -0.87
CA ASP A 86 -13.82 -19.67 -2.07
C ASP A 86 -13.15 -18.32 -1.82
N GLU A 87 -13.65 -17.58 -0.84
CA GLU A 87 -13.10 -16.30 -0.36
C GLU A 87 -11.89 -16.46 0.56
N LEU A 88 -11.53 -17.72 0.90
CA LEU A 88 -10.41 -18.05 1.79
C LEU A 88 -9.16 -18.40 0.98
N THR A 89 -8.13 -17.60 1.11
CA THR A 89 -6.86 -17.79 0.43
C THR A 89 -5.75 -18.13 1.40
N LEU A 90 -5.02 -19.24 1.15
CA LEU A 90 -3.78 -19.54 1.87
C LEU A 90 -2.66 -18.64 1.34
N THR A 91 -2.23 -17.67 2.16
CA THR A 91 -1.18 -16.72 1.77
C THR A 91 0.22 -17.26 2.05
N GLN A 92 0.37 -18.03 3.14
CA GLN A 92 1.68 -18.59 3.51
C GLN A 92 1.55 -19.84 4.36
N LEU A 93 2.43 -20.82 4.11
CA LEU A 93 2.63 -22.01 4.95
C LEU A 93 4.07 -22.04 5.44
N ASN A 94 4.25 -22.08 6.76
CA ASN A 94 5.57 -22.18 7.39
C ASN A 94 5.68 -23.44 8.23
N ILE A 95 6.85 -24.08 8.14
CA ILE A 95 7.22 -25.19 9.01
C ILE A 95 8.59 -24.89 9.60
N ASN A 96 8.64 -24.59 10.88
CA ASN A 96 9.85 -24.15 11.56
C ASN A 96 10.16 -25.05 12.77
N PRO A 97 11.44 -25.37 13.00
CA PRO A 97 11.86 -26.00 14.24
C PRO A 97 11.74 -25.02 15.41
N VAL A 98 11.25 -25.50 16.53
CA VAL A 98 11.15 -24.74 17.79
C VAL A 98 12.33 -25.10 18.68
N TYR A 99 12.91 -24.08 19.31
CA TYR A 99 14.09 -24.25 20.15
C TYR A 99 13.88 -23.59 21.51
N GLU A 100 14.43 -24.23 22.55
CA GLU A 100 14.54 -23.67 23.88
C GLU A 100 16.02 -23.52 24.28
N TRP A 101 16.29 -22.46 25.03
CA TRP A 101 17.59 -22.27 25.66
C TRP A 101 17.55 -22.84 27.07
N ARG A 102 18.48 -23.75 27.40
CA ARG A 102 18.59 -24.35 28.71
C ARG A 102 20.02 -24.22 29.23
N PRO A 103 20.20 -23.88 30.55
CA PRO A 103 21.51 -23.85 31.15
C PRO A 103 22.08 -25.28 31.26
N VAL A 104 23.30 -25.46 30.74
CA VAL A 104 24.04 -26.72 30.85
C VAL A 104 25.47 -26.36 31.25
N ASN A 105 25.87 -26.79 32.47
CA ASN A 105 27.21 -26.53 33.05
C ASN A 105 27.60 -25.03 33.08
N GLY A 106 26.65 -24.13 33.33
CA GLY A 106 26.88 -22.69 33.38
C GLY A 106 26.76 -21.96 32.04
N ASP A 107 26.66 -22.70 30.93
CA ASP A 107 26.43 -22.13 29.59
C ASP A 107 25.00 -22.33 29.12
N ASN A 108 24.45 -21.35 28.41
CA ASN A 108 23.15 -21.50 27.75
C ASN A 108 23.30 -22.24 26.42
N LYS A 109 22.68 -23.43 26.32
CA LYS A 109 22.66 -24.22 25.10
C LYS A 109 21.27 -24.28 24.47
N ARG A 110 21.22 -24.26 23.15
CA ARG A 110 20.00 -24.31 22.36
C ARG A 110 19.63 -25.75 22.05
N PHE A 111 18.42 -26.16 22.41
CA PHE A 111 17.87 -27.47 22.15
C PHE A 111 16.62 -27.38 21.29
N GLN A 112 16.55 -28.21 20.26
CA GLN A 112 15.32 -28.32 19.49
C GLN A 112 14.29 -29.09 20.33
N THR A 113 13.11 -28.48 20.53
CA THR A 113 12.01 -29.04 21.33
C THR A 113 10.88 -29.59 20.48
N GLY A 114 10.76 -29.11 19.24
CA GLY A 114 9.71 -29.53 18.35
C GLY A 114 9.70 -28.82 17.01
N TYR A 115 8.54 -28.80 16.41
CA TYR A 115 8.24 -28.11 15.15
C TYR A 115 6.95 -27.34 15.30
N ARG A 116 6.90 -26.13 14.74
CA ARG A 116 5.70 -25.31 14.59
C ARG A 116 5.32 -25.28 13.12
N VAL A 117 4.07 -25.60 12.84
CA VAL A 117 3.43 -25.42 11.54
C VAL A 117 2.46 -24.26 11.66
N SER A 118 2.62 -23.22 10.84
CA SER A 118 1.67 -22.09 10.77
C SER A 118 1.18 -21.88 9.34
N ARG A 119 -0.11 -21.56 9.25
CA ARG A 119 -0.81 -21.18 8.02
C ARG A 119 -1.36 -19.77 8.18
N ASN A 120 -0.92 -18.86 7.34
CA ASN A 120 -1.49 -17.54 7.23
C ASN A 120 -2.55 -17.58 6.13
N LEU A 121 -3.71 -17.07 6.44
CA LEU A 121 -4.89 -17.11 5.61
C LEU A 121 -5.45 -15.70 5.46
N SER A 122 -5.96 -15.37 4.28
CA SER A 122 -6.72 -14.16 4.03
C SER A 122 -8.15 -14.57 3.69
N PHE A 123 -9.11 -14.03 4.42
CA PHE A 123 -10.53 -14.24 4.16
C PHE A 123 -11.19 -12.91 3.80
N GLU A 124 -11.89 -12.89 2.66
CA GLU A 124 -12.63 -11.72 2.18
C GLU A 124 -14.11 -11.86 2.50
N LEU A 125 -14.65 -10.94 3.27
CA LEU A 125 -16.04 -10.89 3.69
C LEU A 125 -16.77 -9.75 2.97
N ASN A 126 -17.67 -10.08 2.05
CA ASN A 126 -18.45 -9.14 1.25
C ASN A 126 -19.75 -8.69 1.94
N ASP A 127 -20.17 -9.37 3.01
CA ASP A 127 -21.33 -9.02 3.83
C ASP A 127 -20.86 -8.56 5.21
N LEU A 128 -20.71 -7.26 5.38
CA LEU A 128 -20.21 -6.67 6.62
C LEU A 128 -21.15 -6.87 7.82
N ASP A 129 -22.42 -7.15 7.59
CA ASP A 129 -23.39 -7.40 8.66
C ASP A 129 -23.05 -8.71 9.40
N LYS A 130 -22.39 -9.65 8.73
CA LYS A 130 -21.91 -10.90 9.33
C LYS A 130 -20.58 -10.77 10.08
N LEU A 131 -19.87 -9.65 9.92
CA LEU A 131 -18.54 -9.48 10.53
C LEU A 131 -18.54 -9.63 12.06
N PRO A 132 -19.48 -9.03 12.84
CA PRO A 132 -19.47 -9.18 14.30
C PRO A 132 -19.65 -10.63 14.74
N SER A 133 -20.60 -11.36 14.15
CA SER A 133 -20.86 -12.76 14.49
C SER A 133 -19.72 -13.68 14.12
N LEU A 134 -19.06 -13.43 12.97
CA LEU A 134 -17.88 -14.18 12.55
C LEU A 134 -16.70 -13.96 13.51
N LEU A 135 -16.45 -12.70 13.92
CA LEU A 135 -15.36 -12.40 14.86
C LEU A 135 -15.60 -13.07 16.24
N GLU A 136 -16.85 -13.09 16.72
CA GLU A 136 -17.21 -13.77 17.95
C GLU A 136 -16.99 -15.29 17.85
N ALA A 137 -17.40 -15.90 16.75
CA ALA A 137 -17.22 -17.33 16.49
C ALA A 137 -15.73 -17.70 16.39
N LEU A 138 -14.93 -16.92 15.64
CA LEU A 138 -13.48 -17.13 15.52
C LEU A 138 -12.77 -17.01 16.88
N ALA A 139 -13.10 -15.99 17.68
CA ALA A 139 -12.54 -15.80 19.02
C ALA A 139 -12.89 -16.95 19.97
N GLY A 140 -14.07 -17.56 19.80
CA GLY A 140 -14.52 -18.71 20.59
C GLY A 140 -13.70 -19.98 20.35
N THR A 141 -13.04 -20.13 19.20
CA THR A 141 -12.29 -21.35 18.85
C THR A 141 -10.97 -21.50 19.62
N GLN A 142 -10.35 -20.41 20.09
CA GLN A 142 -9.02 -20.36 20.74
C GLN A 142 -7.88 -21.02 19.92
N THR A 143 -8.14 -21.40 18.69
CA THR A 143 -7.19 -22.12 17.81
C THR A 143 -6.87 -21.35 16.55
N ILE A 144 -7.60 -20.28 16.28
CA ILE A 144 -7.46 -19.39 15.13
C ILE A 144 -7.13 -18.00 15.66
N GLU A 145 -6.00 -17.46 15.25
CA GLU A 145 -5.57 -16.11 15.62
C GLU A 145 -6.02 -15.11 14.55
N ILE A 146 -6.64 -14.01 14.98
CA ILE A 146 -7.03 -12.91 14.10
C ILE A 146 -5.91 -11.88 14.16
N ASN A 147 -5.08 -11.84 13.13
CA ASN A 147 -3.93 -10.91 13.07
C ASN A 147 -4.38 -9.49 12.76
N SER A 148 -5.31 -9.33 11.82
CA SER A 148 -5.89 -8.02 11.47
C SER A 148 -7.25 -8.19 10.80
N VAL A 149 -8.05 -7.13 10.92
CA VAL A 149 -9.28 -6.93 10.16
C VAL A 149 -9.17 -5.58 9.49
N SER A 150 -9.24 -5.56 8.18
CA SER A 150 -9.23 -4.33 7.38
C SER A 150 -10.52 -4.23 6.59
N ARG A 151 -11.02 -3.00 6.44
CA ARG A 151 -12.21 -2.74 5.62
C ARG A 151 -11.78 -2.18 4.27
N GLY A 152 -12.47 -2.59 3.23
CA GLY A 152 -12.17 -2.26 1.86
C GLY A 152 -13.42 -1.91 1.06
N ILE A 153 -13.20 -1.75 -0.21
CA ILE A 153 -14.21 -1.59 -1.25
C ILE A 153 -13.99 -2.74 -2.22
N GLN A 154 -15.02 -3.53 -2.47
CA GLN A 154 -14.95 -4.69 -3.34
C GLN A 154 -14.58 -4.30 -4.79
N ASP A 155 -15.25 -3.28 -5.33
CA ASP A 155 -14.91 -2.71 -6.65
C ASP A 155 -14.59 -1.22 -6.52
N PRO A 156 -13.31 -0.85 -6.42
CA PRO A 156 -12.91 0.54 -6.31
C PRO A 156 -12.90 1.31 -7.63
N SER A 157 -13.14 0.65 -8.78
CA SER A 157 -12.95 1.23 -10.12
C SER A 157 -13.77 2.50 -10.33
N ALA A 158 -15.06 2.46 -10.04
CA ALA A 158 -15.95 3.62 -10.20
C ALA A 158 -15.55 4.79 -9.27
N VAL A 159 -15.09 4.47 -8.05
CA VAL A 159 -14.67 5.48 -7.07
C VAL A 159 -13.35 6.13 -7.50
N ILE A 160 -12.41 5.34 -8.06
CA ILE A 160 -11.14 5.83 -8.62
C ILE A 160 -11.41 6.73 -9.82
N GLU A 161 -12.33 6.36 -10.70
CA GLU A 161 -12.73 7.19 -11.83
C GLU A 161 -13.32 8.53 -11.38
N GLU A 162 -14.21 8.54 -10.39
CA GLU A 162 -14.78 9.75 -9.83
C GLU A 162 -13.71 10.64 -9.18
N ALA A 163 -12.80 10.05 -8.40
CA ALA A 163 -11.69 10.77 -7.79
C ALA A 163 -10.76 11.38 -8.86
N THR A 164 -10.49 10.63 -9.94
CA THR A 164 -9.67 11.10 -11.06
C THR A 164 -10.35 12.26 -11.81
N ALA A 165 -11.66 12.18 -12.03
CA ALA A 165 -12.41 13.27 -12.64
C ALA A 165 -12.36 14.55 -11.79
N LYS A 166 -12.51 14.42 -10.46
CA LYS A 166 -12.34 15.55 -9.52
C LYS A 166 -10.94 16.14 -9.56
N ALA A 167 -9.89 15.29 -9.62
CA ALA A 167 -8.51 15.73 -9.73
C ALA A 167 -8.25 16.52 -11.03
N ALA A 168 -8.81 16.06 -12.16
CA ALA A 168 -8.70 16.74 -13.44
C ALA A 168 -9.39 18.12 -13.42
N ALA A 169 -10.56 18.19 -12.83
CA ALA A 169 -11.29 19.45 -12.67
C ALA A 169 -10.53 20.44 -11.76
N ASP A 170 -9.94 19.96 -10.66
CA ASP A 170 -9.12 20.77 -9.76
C ASP A 170 -7.86 21.29 -10.45
N ALA A 171 -7.11 20.43 -11.17
CA ALA A 171 -5.93 20.83 -11.94
C ALA A 171 -6.27 21.94 -12.95
N LYS A 172 -7.33 21.75 -13.74
CA LYS A 172 -7.79 22.73 -14.73
C LYS A 172 -8.18 24.07 -14.08
N ARG A 173 -8.93 24.01 -12.98
CA ARG A 173 -9.35 25.22 -12.23
C ARG A 173 -8.13 26.00 -11.72
N ARG A 174 -7.17 25.32 -11.09
CA ARG A 174 -5.92 25.92 -10.57
C ARG A 174 -5.09 26.50 -11.68
N ALA A 175 -4.90 25.75 -12.77
CA ALA A 175 -4.12 26.22 -13.92
C ALA A 175 -4.73 27.50 -14.53
N ALA A 176 -6.04 27.52 -14.74
CA ALA A 176 -6.74 28.70 -15.27
C ALA A 176 -6.63 29.91 -14.33
N PHE A 177 -6.73 29.70 -13.02
CA PHE A 177 -6.55 30.76 -12.04
C PHE A 177 -5.14 31.33 -12.08
N ILE A 178 -4.10 30.46 -12.08
CA ILE A 178 -2.70 30.89 -12.09
C ILE A 178 -2.39 31.64 -13.40
N ALA A 179 -2.76 31.09 -14.55
CA ALA A 179 -2.52 31.74 -15.85
C ALA A 179 -3.06 33.18 -15.88
N LYS A 180 -4.29 33.39 -15.38
CA LYS A 180 -4.89 34.72 -15.29
C LYS A 180 -4.13 35.69 -14.39
N GLN A 181 -3.55 35.24 -13.27
CA GLN A 181 -2.75 36.10 -12.39
C GLN A 181 -1.49 36.65 -13.07
N PHE A 182 -0.99 35.94 -14.08
CA PHE A 182 0.16 36.35 -14.89
C PHE A 182 -0.25 36.98 -16.24
N GLY A 183 -1.53 37.32 -16.42
CA GLY A 183 -2.02 37.95 -17.65
C GLY A 183 -1.99 37.04 -18.87
N ARG A 184 -2.03 35.73 -18.66
CA ARG A 184 -2.01 34.69 -19.71
C ARG A 184 -3.31 33.89 -19.71
N ASP A 185 -3.63 33.29 -20.85
CA ASP A 185 -4.72 32.35 -20.96
C ASP A 185 -4.21 30.90 -20.94
N LEU A 186 -5.04 30.00 -20.41
CA LEU A 186 -4.74 28.57 -20.40
C LEU A 186 -4.89 27.99 -21.81
N GLY A 187 -3.85 27.31 -22.28
CA GLY A 187 -3.81 26.64 -23.58
C GLY A 187 -4.13 25.15 -23.49
N GLU A 188 -3.60 24.41 -24.47
CA GLU A 188 -3.77 22.96 -24.59
C GLU A 188 -2.94 22.20 -23.53
N ILE A 189 -3.35 20.97 -23.26
CA ILE A 189 -2.61 20.04 -22.40
C ILE A 189 -1.40 19.52 -23.19
N LYS A 190 -0.20 19.65 -22.63
CA LYS A 190 1.04 19.11 -23.17
C LYS A 190 1.32 17.69 -22.66
N SER A 191 1.09 17.46 -21.37
CA SER A 191 1.25 16.12 -20.77
C SER A 191 0.37 15.97 -19.52
N VAL A 192 -0.01 14.73 -19.25
CA VAL A 192 -0.73 14.32 -18.03
C VAL A 192 -0.03 13.12 -17.43
N GLN A 193 0.25 13.17 -16.15
CA GLN A 193 0.73 12.03 -15.37
C GLN A 193 -0.28 11.78 -14.25
N ALA A 194 -0.89 10.59 -14.28
CA ALA A 194 -1.82 10.16 -13.25
C ALA A 194 -1.08 9.35 -12.18
N HIS A 195 -1.32 9.70 -10.93
CA HIS A 195 -0.87 8.93 -9.78
C HIS A 195 -2.12 8.50 -9.03
N HIS A 196 -2.35 7.20 -8.99
CA HIS A 196 -3.37 6.65 -8.12
C HIS A 196 -2.70 6.38 -6.77
N SER A 197 -3.22 6.98 -5.71
CA SER A 197 -2.86 6.54 -4.38
C SER A 197 -3.40 5.13 -4.21
N ASN A 198 -2.56 4.20 -3.76
CA ASN A 198 -3.06 2.93 -3.25
C ASN A 198 -4.21 3.27 -2.30
N ILE A 199 -5.34 2.60 -2.48
CA ILE A 199 -6.47 2.69 -1.54
C ILE A 199 -5.88 2.23 -0.21
N PRO A 200 -5.71 3.13 0.78
CA PRO A 200 -5.23 2.67 2.07
C PRO A 200 -6.33 1.80 2.63
N PHE A 201 -6.09 0.48 2.71
CA PHE A 201 -6.89 -0.35 3.60
C PHE A 201 -6.76 0.30 4.98
N ALA A 202 -7.87 0.76 5.52
CA ALA A 202 -7.89 1.29 6.88
C ALA A 202 -7.57 0.14 7.83
N GLN A 203 -6.28 -0.04 8.15
CA GLN A 203 -5.86 -0.92 9.22
C GLN A 203 -6.32 -0.29 10.54
N GLU A 204 -7.46 -0.73 11.04
CA GLU A 204 -7.79 -0.49 12.44
C GLU A 204 -6.81 -1.29 13.30
N ARG A 205 -5.94 -0.57 13.99
CA ARG A 205 -5.06 -1.19 14.99
C ARG A 205 -5.92 -1.86 16.05
N THR A 206 -5.68 -3.15 16.27
CA THR A 206 -6.35 -3.98 17.27
C THR A 206 -6.36 -3.39 18.68
N ASP A 207 -5.44 -2.48 19.01
CA ASP A 207 -5.37 -1.78 20.30
C ASP A 207 -6.61 -0.92 20.62
N ARG A 208 -7.45 -0.59 19.62
CA ARG A 208 -8.70 0.14 19.83
C ARG A 208 -9.91 -0.77 20.07
N TYR A 209 -9.84 -2.05 19.70
CA TYR A 209 -10.95 -2.99 19.92
C TYR A 209 -11.17 -3.29 21.39
N ALA A 210 -10.11 -3.48 22.17
CA ALA A 210 -10.22 -3.75 23.61
C ALA A 210 -10.81 -2.57 24.40
N THR A 211 -10.55 -1.33 23.98
CA THR A 211 -11.08 -0.12 24.64
C THR A 211 -12.46 0.28 24.14
N SER A 212 -12.83 -0.09 22.90
CA SER A 212 -14.18 0.21 22.37
C SER A 212 -15.25 -0.77 22.89
N MET A 213 -14.92 -2.04 23.10
CA MET A 213 -15.85 -3.00 23.70
C MET A 213 -16.27 -2.59 25.11
N ALA A 214 -15.39 -1.98 25.91
CA ALA A 214 -15.72 -1.48 27.25
C ALA A 214 -16.65 -0.24 27.23
N LYS A 215 -16.75 0.49 26.12
CA LYS A 215 -17.62 1.66 25.94
C LYS A 215 -18.90 1.40 25.15
N MET A 216 -19.04 0.24 24.52
CA MET A 216 -20.18 -0.10 23.65
C MET A 216 -21.42 -0.60 24.40
N SER A 217 -21.39 -0.71 25.74
CA SER A 217 -22.58 -1.12 26.52
C SER A 217 -23.70 -0.07 26.54
N ASP A 218 -23.47 1.15 26.05
CA ASP A 218 -24.44 2.26 26.18
C ASP A 218 -24.85 2.94 24.85
N ARG A 219 -24.34 2.49 23.70
CA ARG A 219 -24.74 2.95 22.37
C ARG A 219 -24.78 1.79 21.39
N GLY A 220 -25.94 1.57 20.78
CA GLY A 220 -26.19 0.47 19.84
C GLY A 220 -25.11 0.33 18.75
N PRO A 221 -24.89 -0.91 18.25
CA PRO A 221 -23.69 -1.30 17.48
C PRO A 221 -23.66 -0.86 16.00
N ALA A 222 -24.50 0.08 15.56
CA ALA A 222 -24.80 0.19 14.11
C ALA A 222 -24.24 1.41 13.36
N GLU A 223 -23.54 2.38 13.95
CA GLU A 223 -23.39 3.68 13.26
C GLU A 223 -21.97 4.09 12.81
N HIS A 224 -20.94 3.30 13.00
CA HIS A 224 -19.60 3.68 12.51
C HIS A 224 -18.96 2.59 11.62
N LEU A 225 -19.66 2.16 10.59
CA LEU A 225 -19.04 1.55 9.42
C LEU A 225 -18.21 2.67 8.75
N GLY A 226 -16.90 2.70 9.08
CA GLY A 226 -16.01 3.77 8.69
C GLY A 226 -16.06 4.05 7.19
N SER A 227 -16.23 5.33 6.83
CA SER A 227 -16.02 5.75 5.45
C SER A 227 -14.53 5.75 5.12
N GLN A 228 -14.21 5.40 3.88
CA GLN A 228 -12.86 5.47 3.35
C GLN A 228 -12.73 6.63 2.39
N LYS A 229 -11.56 7.28 2.41
CA LYS A 229 -11.22 8.30 1.43
C LYS A 229 -10.35 7.69 0.33
N VAL A 230 -10.87 7.70 -0.88
CA VAL A 230 -10.13 7.37 -2.09
C VAL A 230 -9.65 8.67 -2.70
N SER A 231 -8.34 8.80 -2.94
CA SER A 231 -7.76 9.99 -3.53
C SER A 231 -7.03 9.67 -4.82
N ALA A 232 -7.15 10.57 -5.80
CA ALA A 232 -6.37 10.56 -7.02
C ALA A 232 -5.63 11.88 -7.16
N SER A 233 -4.42 11.85 -7.72
CA SER A 233 -3.67 13.05 -8.06
C SER A 233 -3.22 13.02 -9.50
N LEU A 234 -3.30 14.17 -10.16
CA LEU A 234 -2.85 14.37 -11.53
C LEU A 234 -1.84 15.51 -11.58
N ASN A 235 -0.71 15.26 -12.23
CA ASN A 235 0.20 16.32 -12.64
C ASN A 235 -0.04 16.63 -14.10
N VAL A 236 -0.44 17.86 -14.39
CA VAL A 236 -0.81 18.30 -15.75
C VAL A 236 0.05 19.47 -16.16
N VAL A 237 0.63 19.38 -17.35
CA VAL A 237 1.37 20.45 -17.97
C VAL A 237 0.51 21.06 -19.08
N PHE A 238 0.20 22.33 -18.97
CA PHE A 238 -0.53 23.12 -19.95
C PHE A 238 0.40 24.05 -20.71
N LYS A 239 0.08 24.34 -21.95
CA LYS A 239 0.65 25.48 -22.68
C LYS A 239 -0.03 26.76 -22.21
N LEU A 240 0.68 27.88 -22.19
CA LEU A 240 0.12 29.21 -21.95
C LEU A 240 -0.08 29.93 -23.30
N LYS A 241 -1.11 30.77 -23.37
CA LYS A 241 -1.43 31.61 -24.53
C LYS A 241 -1.30 33.08 -24.16
#